data_22c988c035549edc6a3f50738ab9d6c1
#
_entry.id   22c988c035549edc6a3f50738ab9d6c1
#
_cell.length_a   1.000
_cell.length_b   1.000
_cell.length_c   1.000
_cell.angle_alpha   90.00
_cell.angle_beta   90.00
_cell.angle_gamma   90.00
#
_symmetry.space_group_name_H-M   'P 1'
#
loop_
_entity.id
_entity.type
_entity.pdbx_description
1 polymer ?
#
loop_
_entity_poly.entity_id
_entity_poly.type
_entity_poly.pdbx_seq_one_letter_code
_entity_poly.pdbx_strand_id
1 'polypeptide(L)'
;AMAGGCNLFDIDELRREYSADEFANLLMCHFIDDSLSVFKLSDLQRCMVDSWEEWADDFSPLLLRPFGYREVWVGYDPALTGDSAGLVVVAPPRVDGGAFRVLERHQFRGNDFEEQAAAIEAITQRYNVGYIAIDTTGMGQGVYQLVRKFFPTAVALNYSPEVKTRLVLKGQSVVRNGRLQFDAGWTDLAAAFMAIKQTMTASGRQTTYTAGR
;
A
#
# COMPACT_ATOMS: atom_id res chain seq x y z
N ALA A 1 -9.19 -22.78 20.36
CA ALA A 1 -10.60 -22.38 20.46
C ALA A 1 -11.47 -23.58 20.84
N MET A 2 -11.45 -24.69 20.11
CA MET A 2 -12.26 -25.90 20.42
C MET A 2 -11.92 -26.51 21.78
N ALA A 3 -10.66 -26.62 22.17
CA ALA A 3 -10.25 -27.09 23.48
C ALA A 3 -10.74 -26.17 24.63
N GLY A 4 -11.10 -24.94 24.36
CA GLY A 4 -11.69 -23.97 25.27
C GLY A 4 -13.22 -23.88 25.21
N GLY A 5 -13.90 -24.77 24.45
CA GLY A 5 -15.36 -24.82 24.36
C GLY A 5 -15.99 -23.75 23.45
N CYS A 6 -15.23 -23.09 22.59
CA CYS A 6 -15.76 -22.13 21.62
C CYS A 6 -16.35 -22.86 20.40
N ASN A 7 -17.67 -22.83 20.24
CA ASN A 7 -18.41 -23.41 19.11
C ASN A 7 -18.88 -22.36 18.09
N LEU A 8 -18.32 -21.15 18.15
CA LEU A 8 -18.74 -20.03 17.27
C LEU A 8 -18.26 -20.18 15.83
N PHE A 9 -17.29 -21.07 15.57
CA PHE A 9 -16.69 -21.22 14.24
C PHE A 9 -16.57 -22.71 13.89
N ASP A 10 -16.99 -23.08 12.67
CA ASP A 10 -16.67 -24.38 12.08
C ASP A 10 -15.23 -24.30 11.51
N ILE A 11 -14.31 -24.95 12.18
CA ILE A 11 -12.88 -24.94 11.81
C ILE A 11 -12.65 -25.67 10.48
N ASP A 12 -13.47 -26.68 10.15
CA ASP A 12 -13.32 -27.43 8.91
C ASP A 12 -13.89 -26.65 7.71
N GLU A 13 -14.90 -25.81 7.93
CA GLU A 13 -15.41 -24.88 6.95
C GLU A 13 -14.39 -23.78 6.67
N LEU A 14 -13.86 -23.15 7.71
CA LEU A 14 -12.81 -22.11 7.59
C LEU A 14 -11.54 -22.66 6.89
N ARG A 15 -11.16 -23.90 7.15
CA ARG A 15 -10.01 -24.54 6.48
C ARG A 15 -10.24 -24.75 4.97
N ARG A 16 -11.50 -24.82 4.52
CA ARG A 16 -11.85 -24.92 3.09
C ARG A 16 -11.96 -23.58 2.40
N GLU A 17 -12.33 -22.54 3.15
CA GLU A 17 -12.48 -21.18 2.63
C GLU A 17 -11.16 -20.42 2.49
N TYR A 18 -10.22 -20.66 3.41
CA TYR A 18 -8.93 -19.99 3.42
C TYR A 18 -7.84 -20.86 2.78
N SER A 19 -6.85 -20.23 2.14
CA SER A 19 -5.64 -20.94 1.74
C SER A 19 -4.92 -21.52 2.97
N ALA A 20 -4.06 -22.52 2.78
CA ALA A 20 -3.33 -23.16 3.89
C ALA A 20 -2.50 -22.13 4.70
N ASP A 21 -1.93 -21.14 4.02
CA ASP A 21 -1.11 -20.09 4.63
C ASP A 21 -1.96 -19.07 5.41
N GLU A 22 -3.10 -18.66 4.85
CA GLU A 22 -4.05 -17.78 5.53
C GLU A 22 -4.65 -18.44 6.77
N PHE A 23 -5.05 -19.72 6.65
CA PHE A 23 -5.56 -20.49 7.77
C PHE A 23 -4.52 -20.62 8.88
N ALA A 24 -3.27 -20.93 8.52
CA ALA A 24 -2.17 -21.04 9.48
C ALA A 24 -1.89 -19.71 10.20
N ASN A 25 -1.91 -18.61 9.48
CA ASN A 25 -1.69 -17.27 10.04
C ASN A 25 -2.84 -16.79 10.93
N LEU A 26 -4.05 -16.78 10.38
CA LEU A 26 -5.18 -16.10 11.01
C LEU A 26 -5.80 -16.92 12.14
N LEU A 27 -5.79 -18.23 12.01
CA LEU A 27 -6.50 -19.14 12.93
C LEU A 27 -5.60 -19.98 13.81
N MET A 28 -4.43 -20.36 13.30
CA MET A 28 -3.47 -21.17 14.07
C MET A 28 -2.41 -20.32 14.76
N CYS A 29 -2.39 -19.00 14.53
CA CYS A 29 -1.34 -18.08 15.01
C CYS A 29 0.08 -18.57 14.65
N HIS A 30 0.18 -19.34 13.58
CA HIS A 30 1.48 -19.69 13.01
C HIS A 30 1.93 -18.47 12.20
N PHE A 31 2.92 -17.76 12.73
CA PHE A 31 3.57 -16.73 11.94
C PHE A 31 4.16 -17.40 10.70
N ILE A 32 3.75 -16.94 9.49
CA ILE A 32 4.47 -17.30 8.27
C ILE A 32 5.92 -16.94 8.55
N ASP A 33 6.83 -17.82 8.15
CA ASP A 33 8.27 -17.60 8.30
C ASP A 33 8.65 -16.24 7.69
N ASP A 34 8.79 -15.25 8.55
CA ASP A 34 9.09 -13.85 8.23
C ASP A 34 10.50 -13.72 7.62
N SER A 35 11.22 -14.85 7.53
CA SER A 35 12.61 -14.90 7.05
C SER A 35 12.72 -14.55 5.56
N LEU A 36 11.66 -14.75 4.77
CA LEU A 36 11.63 -14.44 3.35
C LEU A 36 10.97 -13.10 3.03
N SER A 37 10.19 -12.53 3.95
CA SER A 37 9.56 -11.23 3.75
C SER A 37 10.56 -10.09 3.94
N VAL A 38 10.51 -9.13 3.04
CA VAL A 38 11.32 -7.90 3.13
C VAL A 38 10.85 -7.01 4.27
N PHE A 39 9.54 -7.02 4.55
CA PHE A 39 8.90 -6.25 5.62
C PHE A 39 8.42 -7.20 6.72
N LYS A 40 8.98 -7.07 7.92
CA LYS A 40 8.60 -7.89 9.07
C LYS A 40 7.28 -7.41 9.66
N LEU A 41 6.43 -8.37 10.06
CA LEU A 41 5.16 -8.05 10.72
C LEU A 41 5.36 -7.19 11.97
N SER A 42 6.36 -7.49 12.78
CA SER A 42 6.68 -6.72 14.00
C SER A 42 7.03 -5.25 13.73
N ASP A 43 7.66 -4.96 12.57
CA ASP A 43 7.97 -3.60 12.16
C ASP A 43 6.71 -2.88 11.66
N LEU A 44 5.86 -3.59 10.91
CA LEU A 44 4.58 -3.07 10.42
C LEU A 44 3.61 -2.78 11.57
N GLN A 45 3.55 -3.65 12.59
CA GLN A 45 2.72 -3.42 13.78
C GLN A 45 3.06 -2.10 14.50
N ARG A 46 4.33 -1.69 14.52
CA ARG A 46 4.73 -0.38 15.05
C ARG A 46 4.31 0.81 14.18
N CYS A 47 3.94 0.54 12.93
CA CYS A 47 3.44 1.53 11.98
C CYS A 47 1.90 1.65 12.03
N MET A 48 1.21 0.72 12.69
CA MET A 48 -0.23 0.71 12.83
C MET A 48 -0.67 1.62 13.96
N VAL A 49 -1.57 2.55 13.67
CA VAL A 49 -2.12 3.52 14.63
C VAL A 49 -3.64 3.53 14.57
N ASP A 50 -4.31 3.94 15.62
CA ASP A 50 -5.70 4.35 15.55
C ASP A 50 -5.75 5.75 14.89
N SER A 51 -6.06 5.79 13.61
CA SER A 51 -6.05 7.04 12.84
C SER A 51 -7.13 8.03 13.29
N TRP A 52 -8.22 7.54 13.88
CA TRP A 52 -9.30 8.37 14.40
C TRP A 52 -8.93 9.10 15.70
N GLU A 53 -8.06 8.50 16.50
CA GLU A 53 -7.55 9.11 17.73
C GLU A 53 -6.26 9.90 17.45
N GLU A 54 -5.26 9.26 16.85
CA GLU A 54 -3.92 9.82 16.67
C GLU A 54 -3.87 11.03 15.71
N TRP A 55 -4.80 11.10 14.74
CA TRP A 55 -4.83 12.17 13.74
C TRP A 55 -6.04 13.10 13.85
N ALA A 56 -6.87 12.98 14.89
CA ALA A 56 -8.11 13.71 15.08
C ALA A 56 -7.96 15.24 14.94
N ASP A 57 -6.83 15.78 15.37
CA ASP A 57 -6.58 17.22 15.35
C ASP A 57 -6.38 17.79 13.93
N ASP A 58 -6.02 16.94 12.96
CA ASP A 58 -5.56 17.45 11.68
C ASP A 58 -6.00 16.64 10.44
N PHE A 59 -6.69 15.53 10.65
CA PHE A 59 -7.25 14.70 9.57
C PHE A 59 -8.68 14.29 9.90
N SER A 60 -9.60 14.61 9.01
CA SER A 60 -10.99 14.18 9.11
C SER A 60 -11.51 13.69 7.76
N PRO A 61 -11.59 12.37 7.55
CA PRO A 61 -11.91 11.78 6.24
C PRO A 61 -13.28 12.14 5.69
N LEU A 62 -14.21 12.59 6.56
CA LEU A 62 -15.57 12.96 6.18
C LEU A 62 -15.71 14.39 5.67
N LEU A 63 -14.69 15.23 5.81
CA LEU A 63 -14.72 16.60 5.33
C LEU A 63 -14.42 16.67 3.81
N LEU A 64 -14.92 17.73 3.16
CA LEU A 64 -14.62 18.03 1.76
C LEU A 64 -13.10 18.22 1.52
N ARG A 65 -12.39 18.74 2.52
CA ARG A 65 -10.92 18.82 2.57
C ARG A 65 -10.40 18.08 3.79
N PRO A 66 -10.20 16.75 3.68
CA PRO A 66 -9.91 15.90 4.85
C PRO A 66 -8.64 16.29 5.61
N PHE A 67 -7.69 16.92 4.93
CA PHE A 67 -6.39 17.31 5.48
C PHE A 67 -6.12 18.83 5.40
N GLY A 68 -7.20 19.62 5.20
CA GLY A 68 -7.10 21.06 4.99
C GLY A 68 -6.28 21.43 3.75
N TYR A 69 -5.36 22.40 3.89
CA TYR A 69 -4.49 22.86 2.81
C TYR A 69 -3.07 22.30 2.87
N ARG A 70 -2.84 21.31 3.73
CA ARG A 70 -1.52 20.68 3.84
C ARG A 70 -1.24 19.80 2.63
N GLU A 71 0.02 19.80 2.24
CA GLU A 71 0.48 19.02 1.11
C GLU A 71 0.33 17.51 1.36
N VAL A 72 -0.09 16.81 0.34
CA VAL A 72 -0.07 15.35 0.26
C VAL A 72 0.58 14.89 -1.03
N TRP A 73 1.03 13.64 -1.03
CA TRP A 73 1.59 12.95 -2.18
C TRP A 73 0.69 11.79 -2.59
N VAL A 74 0.64 11.51 -3.88
CA VAL A 74 -0.14 10.40 -4.45
C VAL A 74 0.80 9.42 -5.12
N GLY A 75 0.67 8.15 -4.77
CA GLY A 75 1.29 7.03 -5.46
C GLY A 75 0.23 6.23 -6.20
N TYR A 76 0.50 5.87 -7.46
CA TYR A 76 -0.43 5.12 -8.28
C TYR A 76 0.25 4.01 -9.08
N ASP A 77 -0.32 2.80 -8.95
CA ASP A 77 0.06 1.60 -9.70
C ASP A 77 -1.12 1.17 -10.59
N PRO A 78 -1.07 1.43 -11.91
CA PRO A 78 -2.17 1.12 -12.83
C PRO A 78 -2.31 -0.37 -13.09
N ALA A 79 -3.57 -0.84 -13.27
CA ALA A 79 -3.88 -2.16 -13.81
C ALA A 79 -5.09 -2.09 -14.73
N LEU A 80 -5.17 -2.97 -15.74
CA LEU A 80 -6.31 -3.06 -16.65
C LEU A 80 -7.15 -4.33 -16.47
N THR A 81 -6.49 -5.48 -16.42
CA THR A 81 -7.16 -6.79 -16.40
C THR A 81 -6.49 -7.73 -15.42
N GLY A 82 -7.31 -8.43 -14.62
CA GLY A 82 -6.86 -9.49 -13.72
C GLY A 82 -6.27 -9.00 -12.39
N ASP A 83 -5.52 -7.92 -12.40
CA ASP A 83 -4.94 -7.30 -11.20
C ASP A 83 -5.75 -6.05 -10.78
N SER A 84 -5.57 -5.60 -9.55
CA SER A 84 -6.17 -4.36 -9.05
C SER A 84 -5.19 -3.21 -9.19
N ALA A 85 -5.64 -2.08 -9.77
CA ALA A 85 -4.89 -0.85 -9.67
C ALA A 85 -4.92 -0.32 -8.23
N GLY A 86 -3.81 0.22 -7.76
CA GLY A 86 -3.63 0.73 -6.40
C GLY A 86 -3.35 2.23 -6.36
N LEU A 87 -4.05 2.95 -5.49
CA LEU A 87 -3.81 4.37 -5.20
C LEU A 87 -3.61 4.57 -3.71
N VAL A 88 -2.61 5.33 -3.34
CA VAL A 88 -2.39 5.77 -1.96
C VAL A 88 -2.22 7.28 -1.90
N VAL A 89 -2.79 7.90 -0.85
CA VAL A 89 -2.59 9.29 -0.50
C VAL A 89 -1.75 9.35 0.77
N VAL A 90 -0.61 10.02 0.71
CA VAL A 90 0.38 10.04 1.79
C VAL A 90 0.67 11.47 2.20
N ALA A 91 0.56 11.77 3.49
CA ALA A 91 1.06 13.02 4.05
C ALA A 91 2.56 12.91 4.34
N PRO A 92 3.40 13.81 3.82
CA PRO A 92 4.81 13.87 4.19
C PRO A 92 4.97 14.30 5.66
N PRO A 93 6.11 13.98 6.29
CA PRO A 93 6.39 14.39 7.66
C PRO A 93 6.46 15.91 7.78
N ARG A 94 5.98 16.45 8.91
CA ARG A 94 6.00 17.89 9.19
C ARG A 94 7.39 18.42 9.53
N VAL A 95 8.20 17.54 10.07
CA VAL A 95 9.58 17.83 10.52
C VAL A 95 10.51 16.74 10.03
N ASP A 96 11.77 17.08 9.90
CA ASP A 96 12.79 16.10 9.54
C ASP A 96 12.78 14.93 10.54
N GLY A 97 12.82 13.72 10.02
CA GLY A 97 12.73 12.52 10.84
C GLY A 97 11.33 12.11 11.28
N GLY A 98 10.30 12.92 11.03
CA GLY A 98 8.90 12.61 11.34
C GLY A 98 8.33 11.46 10.50
N ALA A 99 7.10 11.03 10.84
CA ALA A 99 6.43 9.94 10.17
C ALA A 99 5.66 10.41 8.93
N PHE A 100 5.68 9.59 7.88
CA PHE A 100 4.73 9.63 6.77
C PHE A 100 3.41 9.00 7.24
N ARG A 101 2.28 9.56 6.83
CA ARG A 101 0.95 9.02 7.15
C ARG A 101 0.23 8.61 5.87
N VAL A 102 -0.22 7.38 5.78
CA VAL A 102 -1.09 6.94 4.69
C VAL A 102 -2.52 7.37 5.05
N LEU A 103 -3.03 8.42 4.40
CA LEU A 103 -4.33 9.01 4.71
C LEU A 103 -5.48 8.27 4.03
N GLU A 104 -5.26 7.82 2.79
CA GLU A 104 -6.23 7.04 2.02
C GLU A 104 -5.54 5.97 1.19
N ARG A 105 -6.26 4.90 0.93
CA ARG A 105 -5.89 3.84 0.00
C ARG A 105 -7.12 3.41 -0.79
N HIS A 106 -6.94 3.17 -2.08
CA HIS A 106 -8.01 2.71 -2.96
C HIS A 106 -7.50 1.58 -3.84
N GLN A 107 -8.40 0.66 -4.16
CA GLN A 107 -8.17 -0.39 -5.15
C GLN A 107 -9.26 -0.31 -6.21
N PHE A 108 -8.85 -0.37 -7.47
CA PHE A 108 -9.76 -0.34 -8.61
C PHE A 108 -9.64 -1.65 -9.39
N ARG A 109 -10.77 -2.23 -9.79
CA ARG A 109 -10.80 -3.45 -10.60
C ARG A 109 -11.65 -3.21 -11.83
N GLY A 110 -11.11 -3.53 -13.00
CA GLY A 110 -11.83 -3.45 -14.26
C GLY A 110 -12.07 -2.03 -14.78
N ASN A 111 -11.51 -1.00 -14.17
CA ASN A 111 -11.60 0.38 -14.61
C ASN A 111 -10.73 0.61 -15.85
N ASP A 112 -11.24 1.36 -16.81
CA ASP A 112 -10.43 1.85 -17.91
C ASP A 112 -9.47 2.99 -17.47
N PHE A 113 -8.62 3.46 -18.38
CA PHE A 113 -7.61 4.47 -18.05
C PHE A 113 -8.22 5.85 -17.74
N GLU A 114 -9.34 6.18 -18.38
CA GLU A 114 -10.07 7.41 -18.13
C GLU A 114 -10.69 7.41 -16.73
N GLU A 115 -11.31 6.32 -16.32
CA GLU A 115 -11.87 6.14 -14.97
C GLU A 115 -10.77 6.20 -13.91
N GLN A 116 -9.63 5.56 -14.17
CA GLN A 116 -8.46 5.60 -13.30
C GLN A 116 -7.91 7.03 -13.16
N ALA A 117 -7.78 7.78 -14.27
CA ALA A 117 -7.33 9.16 -14.25
C ALA A 117 -8.34 10.08 -13.53
N ALA A 118 -9.65 9.88 -13.75
CA ALA A 118 -10.70 10.63 -13.07
C ALA A 118 -10.67 10.41 -11.55
N ALA A 119 -10.39 9.18 -11.09
CA ALA A 119 -10.22 8.90 -9.67
C ALA A 119 -9.03 9.68 -9.06
N ILE A 120 -7.91 9.78 -9.78
CA ILE A 120 -6.76 10.60 -9.35
C ILE A 120 -7.13 12.10 -9.34
N GLU A 121 -7.87 12.57 -10.35
CA GLU A 121 -8.32 13.96 -10.41
C GLU A 121 -9.23 14.30 -9.23
N ALA A 122 -10.16 13.42 -8.86
CA ALA A 122 -11.01 13.58 -7.68
C ALA A 122 -10.19 13.74 -6.37
N ILE A 123 -9.06 13.06 -6.24
CA ILE A 123 -8.14 13.27 -5.11
C ILE A 123 -7.55 14.68 -5.14
N THR A 124 -7.15 15.21 -6.32
CA THR A 124 -6.59 16.57 -6.41
C THR A 124 -7.61 17.66 -6.07
N GLN A 125 -8.90 17.37 -6.20
CA GLN A 125 -9.98 18.30 -5.79
C GLN A 125 -10.19 18.32 -4.27
N ARG A 126 -9.94 17.18 -3.60
CA ARG A 126 -10.12 17.02 -2.14
C ARG A 126 -8.88 17.39 -1.33
N TYR A 127 -7.69 17.20 -1.90
CA TYR A 127 -6.41 17.41 -1.23
C TYR A 127 -5.55 18.46 -1.95
N ASN A 128 -4.67 19.08 -1.21
CA ASN A 128 -3.58 19.88 -1.77
C ASN A 128 -2.44 18.94 -2.21
N VAL A 129 -2.56 18.40 -3.41
CA VAL A 129 -1.58 17.43 -3.94
C VAL A 129 -0.36 18.16 -4.48
N GLY A 130 0.80 17.95 -3.86
CA GLY A 130 2.08 18.52 -4.31
C GLY A 130 2.91 17.58 -5.19
N TYR A 131 2.63 16.28 -5.14
CA TYR A 131 3.40 15.27 -5.88
C TYR A 131 2.51 14.10 -6.29
N ILE A 132 2.62 13.68 -7.55
CA ILE A 132 1.99 12.45 -8.07
C ILE A 132 3.06 11.61 -8.74
N ALA A 133 3.20 10.35 -8.31
CA ALA A 133 4.06 9.36 -8.93
C ALA A 133 3.22 8.20 -9.47
N ILE A 134 3.44 7.84 -10.73
CA ILE A 134 2.69 6.79 -11.42
C ILE A 134 3.67 5.76 -11.96
N ASP A 135 3.41 4.47 -11.68
CA ASP A 135 4.14 3.40 -12.36
C ASP A 135 3.76 3.40 -13.85
N THR A 136 4.75 3.64 -14.69
CA THR A 136 4.59 3.64 -16.14
C THR A 136 5.16 2.40 -16.79
N THR A 137 5.51 1.39 -16.01
CA THR A 137 5.96 0.09 -16.54
C THR A 137 4.79 -0.57 -17.28
N GLY A 138 5.01 -0.97 -18.51
CA GLY A 138 3.97 -1.57 -19.35
C GLY A 138 2.84 -0.59 -19.68
N MET A 139 1.63 -0.82 -19.16
CA MET A 139 0.40 -0.10 -19.54
C MET A 139 0.22 1.25 -18.82
N GLY A 140 0.97 1.55 -17.79
CA GLY A 140 0.80 2.76 -16.98
C GLY A 140 1.04 4.07 -17.72
N GLN A 141 1.68 4.02 -18.88
CA GLN A 141 1.90 5.20 -19.73
C GLN A 141 0.58 5.87 -20.16
N GLY A 142 -0.49 5.10 -20.38
CA GLY A 142 -1.80 5.63 -20.76
C GLY A 142 -2.39 6.53 -19.66
N VAL A 143 -2.47 6.00 -18.43
CA VAL A 143 -2.97 6.77 -17.26
C VAL A 143 -2.09 7.99 -17.01
N TYR A 144 -0.77 7.83 -17.07
CA TYR A 144 0.18 8.92 -16.88
C TYR A 144 -0.07 10.08 -17.84
N GLN A 145 -0.31 9.81 -19.12
CA GLN A 145 -0.61 10.86 -20.11
C GLN A 145 -1.92 11.59 -19.82
N LEU A 146 -2.94 10.87 -19.34
CA LEU A 146 -4.21 11.47 -18.94
C LEU A 146 -4.04 12.35 -17.70
N VAL A 147 -3.35 11.87 -16.68
CA VAL A 147 -3.07 12.64 -15.45
C VAL A 147 -2.29 13.91 -15.73
N ARG A 148 -1.33 13.89 -16.65
CA ARG A 148 -0.57 15.09 -17.01
C ARG A 148 -1.41 16.21 -17.62
N LYS A 149 -2.61 15.96 -18.09
CA LYS A 149 -3.51 16.99 -18.60
C LYS A 149 -3.97 17.96 -17.51
N PHE A 150 -4.20 17.45 -16.29
CA PHE A 150 -4.61 18.23 -15.13
C PHE A 150 -3.51 18.41 -14.07
N PHE A 151 -2.49 17.53 -14.05
CA PHE A 151 -1.34 17.63 -13.18
C PHE A 151 -0.03 17.49 -13.97
N PRO A 152 0.43 18.56 -14.65
CA PRO A 152 1.57 18.50 -15.60
C PRO A 152 2.90 18.06 -15.00
N THR A 153 3.07 18.22 -13.67
CA THR A 153 4.29 17.86 -12.91
C THR A 153 4.28 16.42 -12.42
N ALA A 154 3.30 15.60 -12.82
CA ALA A 154 3.28 14.18 -12.48
C ALA A 154 4.58 13.48 -12.91
N VAL A 155 5.07 12.57 -12.08
CA VAL A 155 6.31 11.84 -12.28
C VAL A 155 6.04 10.43 -12.76
N ALA A 156 6.63 10.07 -13.89
CA ALA A 156 6.63 8.70 -14.37
C ALA A 156 7.71 7.88 -13.67
N LEU A 157 7.32 6.76 -13.06
CA LEU A 157 8.24 5.78 -12.49
C LEU A 157 8.28 4.56 -13.40
N ASN A 158 9.44 4.26 -13.95
CA ASN A 158 9.66 3.00 -14.64
C ASN A 158 10.36 2.04 -13.67
N TYR A 159 9.69 0.95 -13.32
CA TYR A 159 10.17 -0.02 -12.33
C TYR A 159 11.22 -0.97 -12.91
N SER A 160 12.39 -0.42 -13.31
CA SER A 160 13.56 -1.25 -13.51
C SER A 160 13.96 -1.99 -12.21
N PRO A 161 14.72 -3.09 -12.28
CA PRO A 161 15.19 -3.79 -11.08
C PRO A 161 15.91 -2.87 -10.09
N GLU A 162 16.67 -1.88 -10.56
CA GLU A 162 17.39 -0.91 -9.75
C GLU A 162 16.42 0.05 -9.06
N VAL A 163 15.40 0.55 -9.77
CA VAL A 163 14.37 1.44 -9.21
C VAL A 163 13.56 0.70 -8.17
N LYS A 164 13.12 -0.54 -8.45
CA LYS A 164 12.42 -1.39 -7.47
C LYS A 164 13.26 -1.60 -6.22
N THR A 165 14.50 -2.00 -6.38
CA THR A 165 15.43 -2.21 -5.25
C THR A 165 15.56 -0.95 -4.41
N ARG A 166 15.79 0.19 -5.03
CA ARG A 166 15.91 1.47 -4.31
C ARG A 166 14.64 1.85 -3.54
N LEU A 167 13.46 1.67 -4.15
CA LEU A 167 12.18 1.99 -3.51
C LEU A 167 11.90 1.05 -2.34
N VAL A 168 12.12 -0.25 -2.52
CA VAL A 168 11.92 -1.25 -1.45
C VAL A 168 12.85 -0.99 -0.28
N LEU A 169 14.14 -0.74 -0.52
CA LEU A 169 15.11 -0.45 0.55
C LEU A 169 14.77 0.84 1.30
N LYS A 170 14.32 1.89 0.58
CA LYS A 170 13.84 3.13 1.23
C LYS A 170 12.58 2.87 2.06
N GLY A 171 11.60 2.16 1.51
CA GLY A 171 10.38 1.76 2.23
C GLY A 171 10.70 0.95 3.48
N GLN A 172 11.61 -0.04 3.36
CA GLN A 172 12.07 -0.85 4.48
C GLN A 172 12.73 0.01 5.58
N SER A 173 13.56 0.98 5.21
CA SER A 173 14.15 1.91 6.16
C SER A 173 13.09 2.75 6.88
N VAL A 174 12.10 3.26 6.17
CA VAL A 174 11.00 4.05 6.75
C VAL A 174 10.19 3.21 7.74
N VAL A 175 9.81 1.99 7.36
CA VAL A 175 9.04 1.06 8.21
C VAL A 175 9.84 0.64 9.45
N ARG A 176 11.09 0.20 9.30
CA ARG A 176 11.94 -0.22 10.41
C ARG A 176 12.17 0.86 11.46
N ASN A 177 12.23 2.10 11.02
CA ASN A 177 12.41 3.26 11.91
C ASN A 177 11.08 3.79 12.48
N GLY A 178 9.94 3.11 12.26
CA GLY A 178 8.63 3.55 12.73
C GLY A 178 8.18 4.88 12.11
N ARG A 179 8.69 5.21 10.93
CA ARG A 179 8.42 6.48 10.24
C ARG A 179 7.31 6.36 9.18
N LEU A 180 6.59 5.26 9.15
CA LEU A 180 5.34 5.11 8.43
C LEU A 180 4.21 4.97 9.46
N GLN A 181 3.08 5.60 9.21
CA GLN A 181 1.85 5.39 9.97
C GLN A 181 0.70 5.09 9.01
N PHE A 182 -0.11 4.11 9.35
CA PHE A 182 -1.35 3.79 8.66
C PHE A 182 -2.37 3.22 9.66
N ASP A 183 -3.64 3.29 9.30
CA ASP A 183 -4.72 2.82 10.17
C ASP A 183 -4.60 1.34 10.51
N ALA A 184 -4.72 0.99 11.78
CA ALA A 184 -4.60 -0.38 12.28
C ALA A 184 -5.66 -1.33 11.70
N GLY A 185 -6.80 -0.82 11.25
CA GLY A 185 -7.83 -1.59 10.55
C GLY A 185 -7.46 -1.98 9.12
N TRP A 186 -6.36 -1.45 8.56
CA TRP A 186 -5.93 -1.73 7.18
C TRP A 186 -4.99 -2.94 7.10
N THR A 187 -5.50 -4.09 7.52
CA THR A 187 -4.74 -5.35 7.54
C THR A 187 -4.29 -5.81 6.15
N ASP A 188 -5.06 -5.47 5.11
CA ASP A 188 -4.72 -5.72 3.71
C ASP A 188 -3.50 -4.91 3.24
N LEU A 189 -3.31 -3.68 3.75
CA LEU A 189 -2.09 -2.90 3.47
C LEU A 189 -0.86 -3.56 4.11
N ALA A 190 -0.99 -4.03 5.36
CA ALA A 190 0.08 -4.77 6.02
C ALA A 190 0.40 -6.07 5.27
N ALA A 191 -0.63 -6.82 4.83
CA ALA A 191 -0.47 -8.03 4.01
C ALA A 191 0.23 -7.73 2.68
N ALA A 192 -0.10 -6.61 2.01
CA ALA A 192 0.57 -6.18 0.78
C ALA A 192 2.07 -5.91 0.99
N PHE A 193 2.47 -5.29 2.10
CA PHE A 193 3.88 -5.15 2.45
C PHE A 193 4.57 -6.49 2.69
N MET A 194 3.92 -7.39 3.42
CA MET A 194 4.46 -8.73 3.72
C MET A 194 4.57 -9.62 2.48
N ALA A 195 3.73 -9.40 1.46
CA ALA A 195 3.80 -10.12 0.20
C ALA A 195 5.05 -9.79 -0.63
N ILE A 196 5.76 -8.70 -0.29
CA ILE A 196 6.99 -8.31 -1.00
C ILE A 196 8.13 -9.24 -0.60
N LYS A 197 8.58 -10.05 -1.56
CA LYS A 197 9.68 -11.01 -1.39
C LYS A 197 10.87 -10.62 -2.25
N GLN A 198 12.05 -10.90 -1.72
CA GLN A 198 13.29 -10.77 -2.49
C GLN A 198 13.42 -11.96 -3.43
N THR A 199 13.77 -11.72 -4.67
CA THR A 199 14.00 -12.74 -5.70
C THR A 199 15.17 -12.36 -6.57
N MET A 200 15.59 -13.27 -7.45
CA MET A 200 16.61 -13.00 -8.45
C MET A 200 15.94 -12.69 -9.80
N THR A 201 16.54 -11.82 -10.59
CA THR A 201 16.12 -11.62 -11.99
C THR A 201 16.23 -12.93 -12.76
N ALA A 202 15.49 -13.06 -13.87
CA ALA A 202 15.52 -14.27 -14.72
C ALA A 202 16.93 -14.64 -15.19
N SER A 203 17.83 -13.66 -15.30
CA SER A 203 19.25 -13.88 -15.63
C SER A 203 20.10 -14.38 -14.44
N GLY A 204 19.55 -14.42 -13.22
CA GLY A 204 20.27 -14.77 -12.01
C GLY A 204 21.37 -13.78 -11.58
N ARG A 205 21.46 -12.61 -12.24
CA ARG A 205 22.57 -11.66 -12.03
C ARG A 205 22.27 -10.53 -11.05
N GLN A 206 20.99 -10.24 -10.82
CA GLN A 206 20.58 -9.14 -9.96
C GLN A 206 19.47 -9.55 -9.01
N THR A 207 19.51 -9.01 -7.81
CA THR A 207 18.40 -9.09 -6.85
C THR A 207 17.29 -8.15 -7.31
N THR A 208 16.05 -8.62 -7.24
CA THR A 208 14.84 -7.82 -7.48
C THR A 208 13.79 -8.18 -6.44
N TYR A 209 12.65 -7.52 -6.50
CA TYR A 209 11.54 -7.71 -5.55
C TYR A 209 10.25 -7.95 -6.32
N THR A 210 9.45 -8.89 -5.82
CA THR A 210 8.11 -9.19 -6.37
C THR A 210 7.12 -9.26 -5.24
N ALA A 211 5.88 -8.80 -5.48
CA ALA A 211 4.76 -9.18 -4.63
C ALA A 211 4.37 -10.63 -4.95
N GLY A 212 4.18 -11.46 -3.94
CA GLY A 212 3.56 -12.77 -4.09
C GLY A 212 2.13 -12.59 -4.62
N ARG A 213 1.71 -13.47 -5.55
CA ARG A 213 0.32 -13.57 -5.97
C ARG A 213 -0.47 -14.35 -4.96
#